data_046929796cef5859cc5f3696bd970aae
#
_entry.id   046929796cef5859cc5f3696bd970aae
#
_cell.length_a   1.000
_cell.length_b   1.000
_cell.length_c   1.000
_cell.angle_alpha   90.00
_cell.angle_beta   90.00
_cell.angle_gamma   90.00
#
_symmetry.space_group_name_H-M   'P 1'
#
loop_
_entity.id
_entity.type
_entity.pdbx_description
1 polymer ?
#
loop_
_entity_poly.entity_id
_entity_poly.type
_entity_poly.pdbx_seq_one_letter_code
_entity_poly.pdbx_strand_id
1 'polypeptide(L)'
;VRLDRDVFVRGHGMRLPARLRVDDAVAMGQCQPRLVARTDVESVSVSEGESAAEMAVAAARVALERAESAGQDVDLILHADTYHQGQDLWAVASYVQAQTLRNTCSALEIRQMSCGGMAALDLATAYLTAAPNRMDALLTTSDRFCEPGINRWSTDPGTPYADGGTAIVLSRRGGYARLHSIVMYADSDLEELHRGDEPFSPAPFTHRIPVDFEAAKQTFTKRHGLSFAINRVNGGQRFTIKQALADADLELAEVDWIVLPHFGYRRLESLYFREFGIDPARTTWEWSRTVGHLGAGDQYAGLGYLVDSGRARPGQTCLLVGIGAGYTWGAAVLEFLSAPRWSVTPGSAVVG
;
A
#
# COMPACT_ATOMS: atom_id res chain seq x y z
N VAL A 1 -11.06 14.39 3.64
CA VAL A 1 -11.02 15.87 3.71
C VAL A 1 -10.72 16.40 2.33
N ARG A 2 -11.56 17.34 1.85
CA ARG A 2 -11.29 18.12 0.65
C ARG A 2 -10.04 18.99 0.87
N LEU A 3 -9.16 19.05 -0.11
CA LEU A 3 -7.93 19.82 0.03
C LEU A 3 -8.15 21.29 -0.41
N ASP A 4 -7.88 22.22 0.50
CA ASP A 4 -7.93 23.65 0.22
C ASP A 4 -6.68 24.17 -0.52
N ARG A 5 -5.63 23.36 -0.58
CA ARG A 5 -4.35 23.67 -1.21
C ARG A 5 -3.92 22.51 -2.09
N ASP A 6 -3.36 22.85 -3.24
CA ASP A 6 -2.91 21.86 -4.21
C ASP A 6 -1.73 21.05 -3.69
N VAL A 7 -1.87 19.72 -3.77
CA VAL A 7 -0.82 18.73 -3.54
C VAL A 7 -0.83 17.78 -4.73
N PHE A 8 0.36 17.48 -5.22
CA PHE A 8 0.55 16.67 -6.43
C PHE A 8 1.46 15.49 -6.15
N VAL A 9 1.26 14.40 -6.89
CA VAL A 9 2.27 13.37 -7.04
C VAL A 9 3.20 13.80 -8.16
N ARG A 10 4.47 14.04 -7.83
CA ARG A 10 5.48 14.56 -8.76
C ARG A 10 6.39 13.45 -9.32
N GLY A 11 6.67 12.45 -8.52
CA GLY A 11 7.45 11.28 -8.92
C GLY A 11 6.99 10.04 -8.16
N HIS A 12 7.21 8.87 -8.74
CA HIS A 12 7.02 7.59 -8.07
C HIS A 12 8.13 6.62 -8.44
N GLY A 13 8.35 5.62 -7.60
CA GLY A 13 9.31 4.56 -7.86
C GLY A 13 8.87 3.25 -7.21
N MET A 14 9.29 2.14 -7.80
CA MET A 14 9.05 0.79 -7.29
C MET A 14 10.32 -0.04 -7.38
N ARG A 15 10.53 -0.88 -6.38
CA ARG A 15 11.49 -1.98 -6.40
C ARG A 15 10.73 -3.26 -6.08
N LEU A 16 10.43 -4.03 -7.11
CA LEU A 16 9.78 -5.34 -7.00
C LEU A 16 10.82 -6.40 -7.35
N PRO A 17 11.14 -7.31 -6.42
CA PRO A 17 12.04 -8.45 -6.67
C PRO A 17 11.48 -9.43 -7.71
N ALA A 18 12.25 -10.49 -7.97
CA ALA A 18 11.84 -11.57 -8.87
C ALA A 18 10.51 -12.21 -8.41
N ARG A 19 9.75 -12.70 -9.37
CA ARG A 19 8.45 -13.32 -9.11
C ARG A 19 8.60 -14.81 -8.84
N LEU A 20 8.00 -15.26 -7.74
CA LEU A 20 7.79 -16.69 -7.44
C LEU A 20 6.38 -17.06 -7.91
N ARG A 21 6.28 -17.91 -8.92
CA ARG A 21 4.99 -18.42 -9.38
C ARG A 21 4.34 -19.31 -8.31
N VAL A 22 3.02 -19.25 -8.22
CA VAL A 22 2.27 -20.07 -7.27
C VAL A 22 2.50 -21.58 -7.52
N ASP A 23 2.52 -22.00 -8.79
CA ASP A 23 2.77 -23.41 -9.16
C ASP A 23 4.15 -23.88 -8.67
N ASP A 24 5.18 -23.04 -8.81
CA ASP A 24 6.53 -23.35 -8.34
C ASP A 24 6.58 -23.43 -6.81
N ALA A 25 5.92 -22.50 -6.10
CA ALA A 25 5.82 -22.53 -4.65
C ALA A 25 5.12 -23.80 -4.13
N VAL A 26 4.08 -24.25 -4.83
CA VAL A 26 3.41 -25.53 -4.54
C VAL A 26 4.33 -26.71 -4.79
N ALA A 27 5.03 -26.74 -5.93
CA ALA A 27 5.96 -27.83 -6.27
C ALA A 27 7.13 -27.93 -5.28
N MET A 28 7.60 -26.78 -4.75
CA MET A 28 8.62 -26.71 -3.71
C MET A 28 8.10 -27.04 -2.29
N GLY A 29 6.79 -27.27 -2.11
CA GLY A 29 6.19 -27.51 -0.80
C GLY A 29 6.07 -26.27 0.10
N GLN A 30 6.32 -25.07 -0.43
CA GLN A 30 6.23 -23.80 0.31
C GLN A 30 4.77 -23.33 0.49
N CYS A 31 3.88 -23.79 -0.38
CA CYS A 31 2.47 -23.43 -0.37
C CYS A 31 1.59 -24.68 -0.54
N GLN A 32 0.50 -24.74 0.25
CA GLN A 32 -0.50 -25.79 0.06
C GLN A 32 -1.49 -25.36 -1.05
N PRO A 33 -1.80 -26.24 -2.04
CA PRO A 33 -2.68 -25.90 -3.16
C PRO A 33 -4.03 -25.30 -2.73
N ARG A 34 -4.62 -25.80 -1.61
CA ARG A 34 -5.89 -25.31 -1.08
C ARG A 34 -5.88 -23.83 -0.64
N LEU A 35 -4.70 -23.31 -0.24
CA LEU A 35 -4.58 -21.91 0.21
C LEU A 35 -4.64 -20.94 -0.96
N VAL A 36 -4.10 -21.33 -2.10
CA VAL A 36 -4.02 -20.49 -3.30
C VAL A 36 -5.14 -20.72 -4.30
N ALA A 37 -5.79 -21.89 -4.29
CA ALA A 37 -6.89 -22.24 -5.21
C ALA A 37 -8.05 -21.23 -5.23
N ARG A 38 -8.15 -20.37 -4.22
CA ARG A 38 -9.22 -19.39 -4.09
C ARG A 38 -8.74 -17.95 -4.26
N THR A 39 -7.43 -17.74 -4.43
CA THR A 39 -6.86 -16.39 -4.53
C THR A 39 -6.80 -15.90 -5.95
N ASP A 40 -6.69 -16.78 -6.93
CA ASP A 40 -6.44 -16.48 -8.33
C ASP A 40 -5.19 -15.61 -8.55
N VAL A 41 -4.24 -15.67 -7.60
CA VAL A 41 -2.94 -15.03 -7.70
C VAL A 41 -2.01 -15.94 -8.49
N GLU A 42 -1.28 -15.39 -9.46
CA GLU A 42 -0.36 -16.15 -10.33
C GLU A 42 1.04 -16.26 -9.76
N SER A 43 1.49 -15.17 -9.13
CA SER A 43 2.84 -15.10 -8.54
C SER A 43 2.89 -14.02 -7.46
N VAL A 44 3.95 -14.04 -6.67
CA VAL A 44 4.27 -13.00 -5.69
C VAL A 44 5.73 -12.57 -5.89
N SER A 45 6.05 -11.29 -5.65
CA SER A 45 7.45 -10.86 -5.62
C SER A 45 8.13 -11.34 -4.34
N VAL A 46 9.36 -11.88 -4.48
CA VAL A 46 10.12 -12.46 -3.37
C VAL A 46 11.58 -12.04 -3.47
N SER A 47 12.08 -11.41 -2.41
CA SER A 47 13.49 -11.04 -2.32
C SER A 47 14.33 -12.21 -1.80
N GLU A 48 15.36 -12.58 -2.55
CA GLU A 48 16.33 -13.60 -2.11
C GLU A 48 17.39 -13.05 -1.15
N GLY A 49 17.74 -11.75 -1.25
CA GLY A 49 18.82 -11.19 -0.43
C GLY A 49 18.65 -9.72 -0.07
N GLU A 50 17.93 -8.94 -0.86
CA GLU A 50 17.71 -7.51 -0.62
C GLU A 50 16.77 -7.31 0.56
N SER A 51 17.15 -6.47 1.51
CA SER A 51 16.34 -6.13 2.68
C SER A 51 15.18 -5.21 2.32
N ALA A 52 14.16 -5.12 3.18
CA ALA A 52 13.07 -4.17 3.01
C ALA A 52 13.60 -2.73 2.88
N ALA A 53 14.51 -2.33 3.74
CA ALA A 53 15.12 -0.99 3.74
C ALA A 53 15.88 -0.68 2.43
N GLU A 54 16.61 -1.64 1.87
CA GLU A 54 17.30 -1.46 0.58
C GLU A 54 16.30 -1.31 -0.58
N MET A 55 15.20 -2.08 -0.57
CA MET A 55 14.13 -1.92 -1.55
C MET A 55 13.46 -0.54 -1.45
N ALA A 56 13.25 -0.02 -0.23
CA ALA A 56 12.75 1.34 -0.03
C ALA A 56 13.69 2.40 -0.63
N VAL A 57 15.00 2.26 -0.39
CA VAL A 57 16.03 3.16 -0.94
C VAL A 57 16.04 3.12 -2.48
N ALA A 58 15.97 1.92 -3.06
CA ALA A 58 15.94 1.76 -4.51
C ALA A 58 14.69 2.45 -5.12
N ALA A 59 13.52 2.23 -4.54
CA ALA A 59 12.27 2.88 -4.97
C ALA A 59 12.34 4.41 -4.79
N ALA A 60 12.88 4.89 -3.66
CA ALA A 60 13.03 6.31 -3.35
C ALA A 60 13.92 7.04 -4.35
N ARG A 61 15.05 6.43 -4.75
CA ARG A 61 15.97 7.00 -5.76
C ARG A 61 15.26 7.22 -7.09
N VAL A 62 14.50 6.25 -7.54
CA VAL A 62 13.71 6.37 -8.79
C VAL A 62 12.65 7.46 -8.65
N ALA A 63 11.93 7.53 -7.52
CA ALA A 63 10.91 8.54 -7.30
C ALA A 63 11.49 9.96 -7.28
N LEU A 64 12.65 10.17 -6.63
CA LEU A 64 13.34 11.45 -6.55
C LEU A 64 13.90 11.89 -7.92
N GLU A 65 14.50 10.97 -8.67
CA GLU A 65 14.97 11.23 -10.04
C GLU A 65 13.82 11.68 -10.95
N ARG A 66 12.70 10.94 -10.94
CA ARG A 66 11.49 11.26 -11.70
C ARG A 66 10.83 12.57 -11.27
N ALA A 67 10.92 12.91 -10.00
CA ALA A 67 10.43 14.18 -9.47
C ALA A 67 11.36 15.37 -9.77
N GLU A 68 12.57 15.13 -10.27
CA GLU A 68 13.63 16.14 -10.39
C GLU A 68 13.84 16.91 -9.07
N SER A 69 13.72 16.18 -7.92
CA SER A 69 13.81 16.77 -6.58
C SER A 69 15.21 16.61 -6.03
N ALA A 70 15.86 17.73 -5.68
CA ALA A 70 17.13 17.73 -4.99
C ALA A 70 16.94 17.49 -3.48
N GLY A 71 18.00 17.07 -2.78
CA GLY A 71 17.95 16.77 -1.36
C GLY A 71 17.43 17.92 -0.49
N GLN A 72 17.74 19.16 -0.84
CA GLN A 72 17.31 20.37 -0.12
C GLN A 72 15.84 20.75 -0.33
N ASP A 73 15.16 20.14 -1.33
CA ASP A 73 13.78 20.46 -1.64
C ASP A 73 12.78 19.67 -0.79
N VAL A 74 13.21 18.58 -0.18
CA VAL A 74 12.36 17.67 0.60
C VAL A 74 12.36 18.08 2.07
N ASP A 75 11.18 18.39 2.59
CA ASP A 75 10.95 18.90 3.95
C ASP A 75 10.53 17.80 4.94
N LEU A 76 10.15 16.62 4.44
CA LEU A 76 9.68 15.49 5.24
C LEU A 76 9.95 14.18 4.54
N ILE A 77 10.39 13.17 5.31
CA ILE A 77 10.39 11.77 4.90
C ILE A 77 9.45 11.00 5.82
N LEU A 78 8.52 10.23 5.23
CA LEU A 78 7.73 9.25 5.94
C LEU A 78 7.99 7.87 5.34
N HIS A 79 8.33 6.91 6.19
CA HIS A 79 8.48 5.51 5.82
C HIS A 79 7.38 4.68 6.50
N ALA A 80 6.65 3.89 5.74
CA ALA A 80 5.63 3.00 6.29
C ALA A 80 5.98 1.53 6.06
N ASP A 81 5.83 0.74 7.11
CA ASP A 81 6.11 -0.69 7.12
C ASP A 81 5.04 -1.49 7.87
N THR A 82 5.03 -2.80 7.66
CA THR A 82 4.19 -3.74 8.40
C THR A 82 5.01 -4.77 9.16
N TYR A 83 6.20 -5.09 8.67
CA TYR A 83 7.05 -6.16 9.20
C TYR A 83 8.47 -5.66 9.50
N HIS A 84 9.30 -6.52 10.08
CA HIS A 84 10.68 -6.24 10.45
C HIS A 84 11.52 -5.73 9.28
N GLN A 85 12.24 -4.62 9.50
CA GLN A 85 12.98 -3.93 8.46
C GLN A 85 14.46 -4.33 8.33
N GLY A 86 14.90 -5.32 9.14
CA GLY A 86 16.24 -5.91 9.03
C GLY A 86 17.16 -5.63 10.22
N GLN A 87 16.84 -4.67 11.09
CA GLN A 87 17.61 -4.35 12.30
C GLN A 87 16.68 -4.07 13.48
N ASP A 88 17.13 -4.41 14.69
CA ASP A 88 16.44 -4.10 15.94
C ASP A 88 16.90 -2.73 16.48
N LEU A 89 16.00 -2.03 17.19
CA LEU A 89 16.29 -0.71 17.80
C LEU A 89 16.96 0.28 16.83
N TRP A 90 16.43 0.37 15.64
CA TRP A 90 16.99 1.14 14.55
C TRP A 90 15.88 1.88 13.77
N ALA A 91 16.21 3.06 13.24
CA ALA A 91 15.27 3.91 12.52
C ALA A 91 15.46 3.77 11.01
N VAL A 92 14.58 3.02 10.34
CA VAL A 92 14.65 2.79 8.89
C VAL A 92 14.47 4.07 8.09
N ALA A 93 13.59 5.00 8.52
CA ALA A 93 13.41 6.28 7.85
C ALA A 93 14.71 7.11 7.78
N SER A 94 15.53 7.06 8.84
CA SER A 94 16.85 7.69 8.86
C SER A 94 17.85 7.02 7.91
N TYR A 95 17.75 5.69 7.74
CA TYR A 95 18.56 4.97 6.75
C TYR A 95 18.17 5.38 5.34
N VAL A 96 16.88 5.44 5.01
CA VAL A 96 16.39 5.93 3.72
C VAL A 96 16.90 7.35 3.46
N GLN A 97 16.81 8.26 4.45
CA GLN A 97 17.36 9.62 4.37
C GLN A 97 18.85 9.64 4.06
N ALA A 98 19.64 8.87 4.80
CA ALA A 98 21.10 8.80 4.64
C ALA A 98 21.51 8.22 3.28
N GLN A 99 20.76 7.28 2.73
CA GLN A 99 21.05 6.62 1.45
C GLN A 99 20.52 7.37 0.22
N THR A 100 19.65 8.38 0.43
CA THR A 100 19.03 9.15 -0.66
C THR A 100 19.40 10.64 -0.60
N LEU A 101 18.75 11.40 0.26
CA LEU A 101 18.76 12.86 0.26
C LEU A 101 19.93 13.47 1.07
N ARG A 102 20.36 12.83 2.13
CA ARG A 102 21.40 13.31 3.07
C ARG A 102 21.16 14.73 3.58
N ASN A 103 19.89 15.10 3.72
CA ASN A 103 19.46 16.39 4.24
C ASN A 103 19.15 16.33 5.74
N THR A 104 18.58 17.40 6.30
CA THR A 104 18.28 17.54 7.72
C THR A 104 16.76 17.60 7.99
N CYS A 105 15.91 17.24 7.03
CA CYS A 105 14.47 17.19 7.28
C CYS A 105 14.10 16.09 8.27
N SER A 106 12.90 16.17 8.84
CA SER A 106 12.37 15.11 9.68
C SER A 106 12.15 13.83 8.88
N ALA A 107 12.64 12.70 9.39
CA ALA A 107 12.44 11.36 8.83
C ALA A 107 11.76 10.49 9.90
N LEU A 108 10.53 10.05 9.63
CA LEU A 108 9.65 9.39 10.61
C LEU A 108 9.11 8.07 10.04
N GLU A 109 8.85 7.13 10.95
CA GLU A 109 8.23 5.85 10.64
C GLU A 109 6.74 5.87 10.97
N ILE A 110 5.94 5.24 10.09
CA ILE A 110 4.50 5.10 10.22
C ILE A 110 4.16 3.61 10.25
N ARG A 111 3.62 3.15 11.37
CA ARG A 111 3.20 1.75 11.51
C ARG A 111 1.69 1.64 11.60
N GLN A 112 1.00 1.72 10.44
CA GLN A 112 -0.45 1.55 10.32
C GLN A 112 -0.77 0.31 9.47
N MET A 113 0.07 -0.71 9.60
CA MET A 113 -0.06 -1.96 8.87
C MET A 113 -0.27 -1.73 7.35
N SER A 114 -1.08 -2.53 6.69
CA SER A 114 -1.29 -2.40 5.23
C SER A 114 -1.94 -1.07 4.80
N CYS A 115 -2.44 -0.26 5.74
CA CYS A 115 -2.92 1.10 5.47
C CYS A 115 -1.83 2.18 5.68
N GLY A 116 -0.58 1.75 5.95
CA GLY A 116 0.53 2.65 6.29
C GLY A 116 0.87 3.65 5.20
N GLY A 117 0.86 3.24 3.94
CA GLY A 117 1.07 4.16 2.81
C GLY A 117 0.00 5.25 2.73
N MET A 118 -1.28 4.89 2.93
CA MET A 118 -2.37 5.88 2.96
C MET A 118 -2.26 6.81 4.16
N ALA A 119 -1.87 6.31 5.33
CA ALA A 119 -1.60 7.15 6.51
C ALA A 119 -0.43 8.12 6.28
N ALA A 120 0.64 7.65 5.64
CA ALA A 120 1.75 8.52 5.24
C ALA A 120 1.32 9.61 4.24
N LEU A 121 0.45 9.26 3.27
CA LEU A 121 -0.11 10.21 2.31
C LEU A 121 -0.92 11.31 3.01
N ASP A 122 -1.78 10.96 3.95
CA ASP A 122 -2.61 11.89 4.73
C ASP A 122 -1.74 12.82 5.58
N LEU A 123 -0.82 12.25 6.36
CA LEU A 123 0.07 13.02 7.22
C LEU A 123 0.99 13.97 6.44
N ALA A 124 1.55 13.51 5.32
CA ALA A 124 2.40 14.35 4.48
C ALA A 124 1.59 15.48 3.83
N THR A 125 0.36 15.20 3.39
CA THR A 125 -0.55 16.21 2.85
C THR A 125 -0.84 17.29 3.90
N ALA A 126 -1.19 16.90 5.13
CA ALA A 126 -1.41 17.82 6.23
C ALA A 126 -0.13 18.62 6.56
N TYR A 127 1.03 17.98 6.58
CA TYR A 127 2.31 18.63 6.85
C TYR A 127 2.68 19.68 5.80
N LEU A 128 2.54 19.35 4.51
CA LEU A 128 2.86 20.26 3.40
C LEU A 128 1.90 21.47 3.35
N THR A 129 0.63 21.25 3.67
CA THR A 129 -0.38 22.30 3.63
C THR A 129 -0.39 23.20 4.87
N ALA A 130 0.23 22.77 5.97
CA ALA A 130 0.26 23.53 7.23
C ALA A 130 1.13 24.79 7.16
N ALA A 131 2.16 24.86 6.29
CA ALA A 131 3.05 26.01 6.19
C ALA A 131 3.45 26.31 4.75
N PRO A 132 3.58 27.58 4.37
CA PRO A 132 3.82 27.99 2.97
C PRO A 132 5.21 27.60 2.44
N ASN A 133 6.18 27.43 3.30
CA ASN A 133 7.55 27.08 2.96
C ASN A 133 7.83 25.56 2.87
N ARG A 134 6.84 24.72 3.18
CA ARG A 134 6.94 23.27 3.01
C ARG A 134 6.49 22.88 1.63
N MET A 135 7.36 22.31 0.84
CA MET A 135 7.13 22.12 -0.58
C MET A 135 7.03 20.65 -1.00
N ASP A 136 7.98 19.82 -0.59
CA ASP A 136 8.05 18.43 -1.02
C ASP A 136 8.15 17.46 0.16
N ALA A 137 7.56 16.27 0.01
CA ALA A 137 7.70 15.16 0.94
C ALA A 137 8.00 13.86 0.18
N LEU A 138 8.94 13.07 0.69
CA LEU A 138 9.23 11.72 0.22
C LEU A 138 8.49 10.72 1.09
N LEU A 139 7.61 9.95 0.50
CA LEU A 139 6.91 8.85 1.14
C LEU A 139 7.46 7.53 0.61
N THR A 140 7.86 6.64 1.49
CA THR A 140 8.37 5.32 1.14
C THR A 140 7.62 4.23 1.87
N THR A 141 7.49 3.07 1.25
CA THR A 141 7.02 1.86 1.92
C THR A 141 7.93 0.71 1.56
N SER A 142 8.13 -0.24 2.46
CA SER A 142 8.73 -1.51 2.11
C SER A 142 8.45 -2.60 3.13
N ASP A 143 8.35 -3.83 2.63
CA ASP A 143 8.26 -5.01 3.46
C ASP A 143 9.00 -6.19 2.81
N ARG A 144 9.55 -7.08 3.65
CA ARG A 144 10.08 -8.37 3.27
C ARG A 144 9.50 -9.43 4.20
N PHE A 145 8.46 -10.10 3.73
CA PHE A 145 7.74 -11.11 4.50
C PHE A 145 8.43 -12.46 4.46
N CYS A 146 9.01 -12.90 5.55
CA CYS A 146 9.78 -14.13 5.62
C CYS A 146 9.58 -14.89 6.93
N GLU A 147 9.92 -16.18 6.89
CA GLU A 147 10.04 -17.03 8.07
C GLU A 147 11.12 -16.48 9.03
N PRO A 148 11.01 -16.71 10.34
CA PRO A 148 9.99 -17.58 10.97
C PRO A 148 8.66 -16.83 11.28
N GLY A 149 8.61 -15.52 11.21
CA GLY A 149 7.48 -14.74 11.71
C GLY A 149 6.27 -14.73 10.76
N ILE A 150 6.50 -14.70 9.46
CA ILE A 150 5.45 -14.68 8.44
C ILE A 150 5.64 -15.82 7.44
N ASN A 151 4.61 -16.64 7.28
CA ASN A 151 4.48 -17.48 6.11
C ASN A 151 3.57 -16.79 5.09
N ARG A 152 4.12 -16.41 3.95
CA ARG A 152 3.45 -15.56 2.93
C ARG A 152 2.12 -16.11 2.39
N TRP A 153 1.89 -17.42 2.57
CA TRP A 153 0.71 -18.11 2.04
C TRP A 153 -0.35 -18.41 3.09
N SER A 154 0.06 -18.65 4.35
CA SER A 154 -0.82 -19.16 5.40
C SER A 154 -1.08 -18.18 6.55
N THR A 155 -0.25 -17.17 6.76
CA THR A 155 -0.44 -16.17 7.84
C THR A 155 -1.80 -15.47 7.75
N ASP A 156 -2.26 -15.11 6.54
CA ASP A 156 -3.61 -14.61 6.28
C ASP A 156 -4.16 -15.22 4.98
N PRO A 157 -4.86 -16.36 5.05
CA PRO A 157 -5.42 -17.01 3.87
C PRO A 157 -6.29 -16.05 3.03
N GLY A 158 -5.96 -15.94 1.75
CA GLY A 158 -6.59 -14.96 0.84
C GLY A 158 -5.81 -13.65 0.66
N THR A 159 -4.67 -13.50 1.35
CA THR A 159 -3.70 -12.40 1.17
C THR A 159 -2.31 -12.98 0.96
N PRO A 160 -1.92 -13.38 -0.27
CA PRO A 160 -0.54 -13.80 -0.54
C PRO A 160 0.42 -12.61 -0.39
N TYR A 161 1.31 -12.69 0.59
CA TYR A 161 2.28 -11.62 0.90
C TYR A 161 3.44 -11.61 -0.08
N ALA A 162 3.84 -10.42 -0.46
CA ALA A 162 4.93 -10.17 -1.41
C ALA A 162 5.94 -9.16 -0.85
N ASP A 163 7.18 -9.27 -1.29
CA ASP A 163 8.25 -8.37 -0.91
C ASP A 163 8.37 -7.23 -1.93
N GLY A 164 8.70 -6.04 -1.46
CA GLY A 164 8.94 -4.90 -2.33
C GLY A 164 9.07 -3.58 -1.60
N GLY A 165 9.56 -2.59 -2.33
CA GLY A 165 9.62 -1.20 -1.90
C GLY A 165 8.89 -0.30 -2.88
N THR A 166 8.19 0.70 -2.39
CA THR A 166 7.54 1.74 -3.19
C THR A 166 7.84 3.12 -2.65
N ALA A 167 7.79 4.13 -3.51
CA ALA A 167 7.97 5.50 -3.10
C ALA A 167 7.15 6.46 -3.97
N ILE A 168 6.69 7.56 -3.38
CA ILE A 168 6.16 8.71 -4.08
C ILE A 168 6.77 10.00 -3.54
N VAL A 169 6.93 10.99 -4.39
CA VAL A 169 7.26 12.37 -4.01
C VAL A 169 5.98 13.19 -4.14
N LEU A 170 5.50 13.70 -3.01
CA LEU A 170 4.44 14.70 -2.99
C LEU A 170 5.05 16.08 -3.11
N SER A 171 4.38 16.98 -3.85
CA SER A 171 4.85 18.35 -4.07
C SER A 171 3.71 19.34 -4.12
N ARG A 172 3.95 20.57 -3.63
CA ARG A 172 3.10 21.72 -3.84
C ARG A 172 3.47 22.55 -5.06
N ARG A 173 4.56 22.18 -5.76
CA ARG A 173 5.06 22.89 -6.96
C ARG A 173 4.40 22.41 -8.25
N GLY A 174 3.74 21.23 -8.23
CA GLY A 174 3.15 20.56 -9.37
C GLY A 174 3.58 19.11 -9.49
N GLY A 175 2.95 18.37 -10.37
CA GLY A 175 3.19 16.96 -10.60
C GLY A 175 2.33 16.41 -11.73
N TYR A 176 2.45 15.12 -11.98
CA TYR A 176 1.67 14.45 -13.02
C TYR A 176 0.25 14.08 -12.59
N ALA A 177 0.01 14.02 -11.26
CA ALA A 177 -1.33 13.79 -10.73
C ALA A 177 -1.59 14.74 -9.55
N ARG A 178 -2.83 15.25 -9.46
CA ARG A 178 -3.31 16.12 -8.39
C ARG A 178 -4.13 15.31 -7.39
N LEU A 179 -3.89 15.50 -6.11
CA LEU A 179 -4.70 14.94 -5.04
C LEU A 179 -5.91 15.86 -4.77
N HIS A 180 -7.11 15.33 -4.92
CA HIS A 180 -8.36 16.06 -4.66
C HIS A 180 -8.87 15.87 -3.25
N SER A 181 -8.80 14.63 -2.76
CA SER A 181 -9.28 14.28 -1.42
C SER A 181 -8.47 13.14 -0.83
N ILE A 182 -8.42 13.10 0.50
CA ILE A 182 -7.97 11.96 1.27
C ILE A 182 -8.79 11.80 2.53
N VAL A 183 -9.18 10.57 2.85
CA VAL A 183 -9.96 10.22 4.03
C VAL A 183 -9.31 9.03 4.72
N MET A 184 -9.03 9.20 6.00
CA MET A 184 -8.64 8.11 6.90
C MET A 184 -9.76 7.87 7.90
N TYR A 185 -10.10 6.62 8.16
CA TYR A 185 -11.10 6.22 9.15
C TYR A 185 -10.59 4.99 9.93
N ALA A 186 -10.83 4.96 11.22
CA ALA A 186 -10.44 3.85 12.09
C ALA A 186 -11.60 3.37 12.95
N ASP A 187 -11.62 2.08 13.25
CA ASP A 187 -12.59 1.44 14.13
C ASP A 187 -11.86 0.59 15.17
N SER A 188 -11.72 1.13 16.39
CA SER A 188 -11.02 0.48 17.50
C SER A 188 -11.71 -0.78 18.02
N ASP A 189 -13.02 -0.95 17.79
CA ASP A 189 -13.76 -2.16 18.20
C ASP A 189 -13.34 -3.40 17.40
N LEU A 190 -12.59 -3.20 16.32
CA LEU A 190 -12.01 -4.27 15.47
C LEU A 190 -10.52 -4.56 15.76
N GLU A 191 -9.93 -3.93 16.79
CA GLU A 191 -8.50 -4.10 17.09
C GLU A 191 -8.13 -5.58 17.31
N GLU A 192 -8.92 -6.30 18.08
CA GLU A 192 -8.70 -7.71 18.38
C GLU A 192 -8.82 -8.65 17.17
N LEU A 193 -9.36 -8.17 16.04
CA LEU A 193 -9.57 -9.02 14.85
C LEU A 193 -8.27 -9.64 14.31
N HIS A 194 -7.13 -8.97 14.51
CA HIS A 194 -5.81 -9.47 14.10
C HIS A 194 -4.90 -9.82 15.28
N ARG A 195 -5.22 -9.39 16.49
CA ARG A 195 -4.49 -9.77 17.70
C ARG A 195 -5.05 -11.04 18.35
N GLY A 196 -6.37 -11.22 18.30
CA GLY A 196 -7.05 -12.27 19.05
C GLY A 196 -7.06 -11.97 20.56
N ASP A 197 -7.02 -13.03 21.37
CA ASP A 197 -7.00 -12.96 22.84
C ASP A 197 -5.64 -13.32 23.46
N GLU A 198 -4.60 -13.36 22.66
CA GLU A 198 -3.26 -13.66 23.13
C GLU A 198 -2.74 -12.56 24.07
N PRO A 199 -2.08 -12.93 25.20
CA PRO A 199 -1.52 -11.95 26.11
C PRO A 199 -0.36 -11.19 25.47
N PHE A 200 -0.09 -9.97 25.95
CA PHE A 200 1.13 -9.26 25.54
C PHE A 200 2.37 -10.01 25.99
N SER A 201 3.40 -10.04 25.14
CA SER A 201 4.66 -10.71 25.42
C SER A 201 5.82 -9.71 25.43
N PRO A 202 6.92 -10.03 26.16
CA PRO A 202 8.10 -9.17 26.23
C PRO A 202 8.98 -9.21 24.96
N ALA A 203 8.73 -10.15 24.04
CA ALA A 203 9.53 -10.34 22.84
C ALA A 203 8.63 -10.71 21.64
N PRO A 204 9.07 -10.45 20.40
CA PRO A 204 8.34 -10.86 19.22
C PRO A 204 8.30 -12.38 19.07
N PHE A 205 7.29 -12.89 18.35
CA PHE A 205 7.14 -14.30 17.97
C PHE A 205 7.14 -15.31 19.15
N THR A 206 6.55 -14.94 20.29
CA THR A 206 6.49 -15.80 21.48
C THR A 206 5.26 -16.70 21.54
N HIS A 207 4.18 -16.37 20.82
CA HIS A 207 2.92 -17.12 20.88
C HIS A 207 2.74 -18.03 19.66
N ARG A 208 2.76 -17.45 18.44
CA ARG A 208 2.57 -18.20 17.21
C ARG A 208 3.68 -17.91 16.22
N ILE A 209 4.27 -18.96 15.67
CA ILE A 209 5.33 -18.91 14.69
C ILE A 209 5.00 -19.93 13.59
N PRO A 210 4.66 -19.46 12.38
CA PRO A 210 4.42 -18.08 11.97
C PRO A 210 3.13 -17.49 12.59
N VAL A 211 2.95 -16.17 12.51
CA VAL A 211 1.71 -15.47 12.87
C VAL A 211 0.52 -16.08 12.14
N ASP A 212 -0.60 -16.25 12.84
CA ASP A 212 -1.83 -16.88 12.32
C ASP A 212 -3.02 -15.93 12.55
N PHE A 213 -3.32 -15.12 11.53
CA PHE A 213 -4.45 -14.19 11.57
C PHE A 213 -5.80 -14.90 11.45
N GLU A 214 -5.86 -16.09 10.85
CA GLU A 214 -7.09 -16.84 10.78
C GLU A 214 -7.57 -17.28 12.18
N ALA A 215 -6.66 -17.74 13.01
CA ALA A 215 -6.97 -18.09 14.39
C ALA A 215 -7.40 -16.87 15.22
N ALA A 216 -6.75 -15.72 15.04
CA ALA A 216 -7.17 -14.46 15.70
C ALA A 216 -8.59 -14.05 15.28
N LYS A 217 -8.90 -14.07 13.97
CA LYS A 217 -10.24 -13.79 13.44
C LYS A 217 -11.31 -14.75 13.95
N GLN A 218 -10.98 -16.05 14.05
CA GLN A 218 -11.89 -17.04 14.63
C GLN A 218 -12.19 -16.77 16.09
N THR A 219 -11.19 -16.41 16.90
CA THR A 219 -11.35 -16.04 18.29
C THR A 219 -12.25 -14.80 18.43
N PHE A 220 -11.98 -13.76 17.63
CA PHE A 220 -12.78 -12.54 17.61
C PHE A 220 -14.24 -12.84 17.24
N THR A 221 -14.48 -13.58 16.17
CA THR A 221 -15.84 -13.88 15.68
C THR A 221 -16.62 -14.79 16.63
N LYS A 222 -15.96 -15.68 17.36
CA LYS A 222 -16.59 -16.46 18.43
C LYS A 222 -17.08 -15.56 19.58
N ARG A 223 -16.34 -14.51 19.92
CA ARG A 223 -16.66 -13.58 21.02
C ARG A 223 -17.73 -12.55 20.62
N HIS A 224 -17.58 -11.93 19.45
CA HIS A 224 -18.39 -10.78 19.03
C HIS A 224 -19.46 -11.12 17.98
N GLY A 225 -19.35 -12.26 17.32
CA GLY A 225 -20.21 -12.68 16.22
C GLY A 225 -19.69 -12.27 14.84
N LEU A 226 -19.86 -13.17 13.87
CA LEU A 226 -19.42 -12.95 12.49
C LEU A 226 -20.13 -11.74 11.84
N SER A 227 -21.44 -11.59 12.07
CA SER A 227 -22.21 -10.47 11.51
C SER A 227 -21.76 -9.12 12.04
N PHE A 228 -21.33 -9.05 13.31
CA PHE A 228 -20.74 -7.84 13.88
C PHE A 228 -19.48 -7.44 13.13
N ALA A 229 -18.53 -8.39 12.98
CA ALA A 229 -17.28 -8.14 12.28
C ALA A 229 -17.50 -7.68 10.82
N ILE A 230 -18.33 -8.41 10.07
CA ILE A 230 -18.63 -8.09 8.66
C ILE A 230 -19.27 -6.71 8.53
N ASN A 231 -20.29 -6.40 9.34
CA ASN A 231 -20.98 -5.12 9.23
C ASN A 231 -20.07 -3.93 9.55
N ARG A 232 -19.20 -4.06 10.55
CA ARG A 232 -18.26 -2.99 10.90
C ARG A 232 -17.16 -2.82 9.82
N VAL A 233 -16.60 -3.92 9.34
CA VAL A 233 -15.60 -3.86 8.26
C VAL A 233 -16.20 -3.22 7.01
N ASN A 234 -17.36 -3.66 6.57
CA ASN A 234 -18.02 -3.08 5.39
C ASN A 234 -18.49 -1.64 5.64
N GLY A 235 -18.92 -1.33 6.88
CA GLY A 235 -19.33 0.02 7.27
C GLY A 235 -18.19 1.04 7.16
N GLY A 236 -17.04 0.74 7.73
CA GLY A 236 -15.85 1.60 7.66
C GLY A 236 -15.37 1.80 6.23
N GLN A 237 -15.33 0.73 5.44
CA GLN A 237 -14.96 0.78 4.04
C GLN A 237 -15.92 1.64 3.20
N ARG A 238 -17.25 1.44 3.36
CA ARG A 238 -18.27 2.27 2.69
C ARG A 238 -18.16 3.74 3.06
N PHE A 239 -18.00 4.03 4.36
CA PHE A 239 -17.82 5.40 4.81
C PHE A 239 -16.61 6.06 4.15
N THR A 240 -15.45 5.40 4.20
CA THR A 240 -14.19 5.97 3.71
C THR A 240 -14.23 6.25 2.20
N ILE A 241 -14.72 5.30 1.40
CA ILE A 241 -14.82 5.45 -0.06
C ILE A 241 -15.84 6.55 -0.42
N LYS A 242 -17.05 6.51 0.17
CA LYS A 242 -18.08 7.51 -0.10
C LYS A 242 -17.63 8.92 0.27
N GLN A 243 -16.99 9.07 1.43
CA GLN A 243 -16.53 10.38 1.88
C GLN A 243 -15.41 10.92 0.98
N ALA A 244 -14.45 10.06 0.56
CA ALA A 244 -13.37 10.49 -0.34
C ALA A 244 -13.91 10.95 -1.70
N LEU A 245 -14.90 10.26 -2.26
CA LEU A 245 -15.57 10.63 -3.50
C LEU A 245 -16.36 11.93 -3.34
N ALA A 246 -17.16 12.05 -2.27
CA ALA A 246 -17.92 13.27 -1.99
C ALA A 246 -17.02 14.50 -1.81
N ASP A 247 -15.87 14.35 -1.12
CA ASP A 247 -14.90 15.43 -0.95
C ASP A 247 -14.22 15.85 -2.29
N ALA A 248 -14.25 14.96 -3.28
CA ALA A 248 -13.75 15.22 -4.64
C ALA A 248 -14.85 15.64 -5.64
N ASP A 249 -16.09 15.79 -5.19
CA ASP A 249 -17.27 16.07 -6.02
C ASP A 249 -17.48 15.02 -7.15
N LEU A 250 -17.25 13.70 -6.84
CA LEU A 250 -17.34 12.58 -7.78
C LEU A 250 -18.26 11.47 -7.26
N GLU A 251 -18.85 10.75 -8.20
CA GLU A 251 -19.48 9.45 -7.93
C GLU A 251 -18.55 8.31 -8.37
N LEU A 252 -18.70 7.11 -7.77
CA LEU A 252 -17.85 5.96 -8.09
C LEU A 252 -17.90 5.55 -9.56
N ALA A 253 -19.02 5.79 -10.23
CA ALA A 253 -19.19 5.48 -11.65
C ALA A 253 -18.30 6.37 -12.55
N GLU A 254 -17.94 7.58 -12.09
CA GLU A 254 -17.15 8.56 -12.83
C GLU A 254 -15.64 8.34 -12.68
N VAL A 255 -15.21 7.52 -11.71
CA VAL A 255 -13.80 7.20 -11.52
C VAL A 255 -13.31 6.27 -12.61
N ASP A 256 -12.23 6.60 -13.30
CA ASP A 256 -11.67 5.79 -14.39
C ASP A 256 -10.92 4.56 -13.88
N TRP A 257 -10.08 4.74 -12.86
CA TRP A 257 -9.21 3.71 -12.29
C TRP A 257 -9.39 3.56 -10.78
N ILE A 258 -9.33 2.33 -10.30
CA ILE A 258 -9.40 2.03 -8.87
C ILE A 258 -8.23 1.12 -8.50
N VAL A 259 -7.38 1.61 -7.60
CA VAL A 259 -6.28 0.82 -7.02
C VAL A 259 -6.76 0.24 -5.69
N LEU A 260 -6.94 -1.07 -5.67
CA LEU A 260 -7.37 -1.83 -4.50
C LEU A 260 -6.16 -2.49 -3.81
N PRO A 261 -6.28 -2.93 -2.55
CA PRO A 261 -5.28 -3.78 -1.91
C PRO A 261 -5.03 -5.05 -2.76
N HIS A 262 -3.79 -5.51 -2.81
CA HIS A 262 -3.40 -6.68 -3.61
C HIS A 262 -3.82 -8.00 -2.95
N PHE A 263 -5.09 -8.14 -2.65
CA PHE A 263 -5.69 -9.35 -2.09
C PHE A 263 -6.00 -10.38 -3.19
N GLY A 264 -6.22 -11.62 -2.79
CA GLY A 264 -6.76 -12.64 -3.70
C GLY A 264 -8.18 -12.30 -4.18
N TYR A 265 -8.53 -12.77 -5.39
CA TYR A 265 -9.76 -12.43 -6.10
C TYR A 265 -11.04 -12.54 -5.25
N ARG A 266 -11.23 -13.65 -4.53
CA ARG A 266 -12.44 -13.83 -3.71
C ARG A 266 -12.59 -12.78 -2.61
N ARG A 267 -11.48 -12.33 -2.02
CA ARG A 267 -11.50 -11.26 -1.02
C ARG A 267 -11.86 -9.93 -1.68
N LEU A 268 -11.25 -9.62 -2.83
CA LEU A 268 -11.61 -8.44 -3.62
C LEU A 268 -13.07 -8.48 -4.09
N GLU A 269 -13.53 -9.64 -4.56
CA GLU A 269 -14.92 -9.84 -4.98
C GLU A 269 -15.90 -9.54 -3.84
N SER A 270 -15.63 -10.07 -2.65
CA SER A 270 -16.49 -9.88 -1.48
C SER A 270 -16.49 -8.45 -0.95
N LEU A 271 -15.29 -7.84 -0.86
CA LEU A 271 -15.14 -6.52 -0.22
C LEU A 271 -15.41 -5.36 -1.18
N TYR A 272 -15.19 -5.54 -2.51
CA TYR A 272 -15.19 -4.44 -3.45
C TYR A 272 -16.07 -4.69 -4.67
N PHE A 273 -15.86 -5.77 -5.42
CA PHE A 273 -16.53 -5.94 -6.70
C PHE A 273 -18.04 -6.08 -6.55
N ARG A 274 -18.50 -6.95 -5.65
CA ARG A 274 -19.94 -7.12 -5.37
C ARG A 274 -20.51 -6.00 -4.52
N GLU A 275 -19.76 -5.56 -3.52
CA GLU A 275 -20.24 -4.57 -2.54
C GLU A 275 -20.49 -3.20 -3.18
N PHE A 276 -19.64 -2.79 -4.12
CA PHE A 276 -19.69 -1.47 -4.77
C PHE A 276 -20.03 -1.52 -6.25
N GLY A 277 -20.20 -2.72 -6.84
CA GLY A 277 -20.40 -2.86 -8.29
C GLY A 277 -19.17 -2.47 -9.10
N ILE A 278 -17.96 -2.62 -8.56
CA ILE A 278 -16.72 -2.28 -9.25
C ILE A 278 -16.42 -3.36 -10.31
N ASP A 279 -16.25 -2.91 -11.55
CA ASP A 279 -15.74 -3.77 -12.63
C ASP A 279 -14.23 -4.03 -12.40
N PRO A 280 -13.78 -5.29 -12.29
CA PRO A 280 -12.36 -5.63 -12.18
C PRO A 280 -11.49 -5.02 -13.28
N ALA A 281 -12.02 -4.83 -14.50
CA ALA A 281 -11.28 -4.21 -15.61
C ALA A 281 -10.91 -2.74 -15.38
N ARG A 282 -11.60 -2.05 -14.47
CA ARG A 282 -11.27 -0.68 -14.01
C ARG A 282 -10.26 -0.66 -12.87
N THR A 283 -9.70 -1.80 -12.49
CA THR A 283 -8.74 -1.92 -11.39
C THR A 283 -7.37 -2.35 -11.88
N THR A 284 -6.42 -2.41 -10.96
CA THR A 284 -5.08 -2.94 -11.22
C THR A 284 -5.00 -4.46 -11.02
N TRP A 285 -6.14 -5.17 -10.90
CA TRP A 285 -6.20 -6.60 -10.55
C TRP A 285 -5.34 -7.48 -11.46
N GLU A 286 -5.46 -7.33 -12.78
CA GLU A 286 -4.72 -8.18 -13.75
C GLU A 286 -3.20 -8.09 -13.57
N TRP A 287 -2.71 -6.97 -13.08
CA TRP A 287 -1.30 -6.82 -12.74
C TRP A 287 -1.02 -7.24 -11.29
N SER A 288 -1.83 -6.80 -10.32
CA SER A 288 -1.56 -7.06 -8.92
C SER A 288 -1.61 -8.54 -8.55
N ARG A 289 -2.41 -9.36 -9.28
CA ARG A 289 -2.42 -10.82 -9.13
C ARG A 289 -1.09 -11.50 -9.49
N THR A 290 -0.20 -10.78 -10.17
CA THR A 290 1.16 -11.25 -10.49
C THR A 290 2.22 -10.72 -9.53
N VAL A 291 1.86 -9.82 -8.60
CA VAL A 291 2.79 -9.17 -7.66
C VAL A 291 2.58 -9.64 -6.23
N GLY A 292 1.33 -9.75 -5.78
CA GLY A 292 0.94 -10.04 -4.40
C GLY A 292 0.89 -8.80 -3.50
N HIS A 293 0.56 -9.00 -2.23
CA HIS A 293 0.34 -7.94 -1.24
C HIS A 293 1.67 -7.42 -0.66
N LEU A 294 1.97 -6.16 -0.95
CA LEU A 294 3.21 -5.46 -0.58
C LEU A 294 3.14 -4.77 0.82
N GLY A 295 2.26 -5.24 1.71
CA GLY A 295 2.08 -4.57 2.99
C GLY A 295 1.54 -3.15 2.84
N ALA A 296 2.28 -2.14 3.27
CA ALA A 296 1.87 -0.74 3.18
C ALA A 296 1.95 -0.16 1.76
N GLY A 297 2.49 -0.89 0.76
CA GLY A 297 2.90 -0.36 -0.54
C GLY A 297 1.92 -0.53 -1.70
N ASP A 298 0.84 -1.27 -1.55
CA ASP A 298 -0.06 -1.65 -2.65
C ASP A 298 -0.56 -0.44 -3.47
N GLN A 299 -0.98 0.64 -2.79
CA GLN A 299 -1.57 1.80 -3.44
C GLN A 299 -0.55 2.57 -4.27
N TYR A 300 0.67 2.71 -3.78
CA TYR A 300 1.75 3.38 -4.50
C TYR A 300 2.23 2.53 -5.69
N ALA A 301 2.30 1.21 -5.51
CA ALA A 301 2.63 0.28 -6.57
C ALA A 301 1.57 0.27 -7.68
N GLY A 302 0.29 0.21 -7.32
CA GLY A 302 -0.80 0.26 -8.29
C GLY A 302 -0.87 1.58 -9.07
N LEU A 303 -0.67 2.72 -8.38
CA LEU A 303 -0.57 4.03 -9.02
C LEU A 303 0.60 4.08 -10.01
N GLY A 304 1.78 3.63 -9.56
CA GLY A 304 2.97 3.56 -10.41
C GLY A 304 2.76 2.67 -11.64
N TYR A 305 2.14 1.51 -11.48
CA TYR A 305 1.79 0.63 -12.60
C TYR A 305 0.89 1.32 -13.63
N LEU A 306 -0.16 2.01 -13.21
CA LEU A 306 -1.07 2.71 -14.13
C LEU A 306 -0.33 3.74 -14.98
N VAL A 307 0.60 4.46 -14.37
CA VAL A 307 1.42 5.48 -15.06
C VAL A 307 2.47 4.84 -15.96
N ASP A 308 3.28 3.92 -15.44
CA ASP A 308 4.40 3.31 -16.18
C ASP A 308 3.91 2.45 -17.35
N SER A 309 2.74 1.83 -17.24
CA SER A 309 2.12 1.06 -18.33
C SER A 309 1.36 1.91 -19.36
N GLY A 310 1.31 3.24 -19.17
CA GLY A 310 0.56 4.16 -20.05
C GLY A 310 -0.97 3.99 -20.01
N ARG A 311 -1.48 3.30 -18.98
CA ARG A 311 -2.94 3.17 -18.76
C ARG A 311 -3.56 4.46 -18.24
N ALA A 312 -2.86 5.15 -17.34
CA ALA A 312 -3.26 6.48 -16.86
C ALA A 312 -3.10 7.52 -17.96
N ARG A 313 -4.18 8.25 -18.24
CA ARG A 313 -4.21 9.32 -19.25
C ARG A 313 -4.57 10.65 -18.62
N PRO A 314 -4.10 11.77 -19.15
CA PRO A 314 -4.50 13.10 -18.68
C PRO A 314 -6.03 13.28 -18.68
N GLY A 315 -6.55 13.88 -17.62
CA GLY A 315 -7.97 14.09 -17.37
C GLY A 315 -8.70 12.89 -16.73
N GLN A 316 -8.05 11.73 -16.60
CA GLN A 316 -8.63 10.59 -15.91
C GLN A 316 -8.46 10.69 -14.40
N THR A 317 -9.41 10.09 -13.66
CA THR A 317 -9.43 10.03 -12.21
C THR A 317 -9.03 8.64 -11.70
N CYS A 318 -8.44 8.61 -10.51
CA CYS A 318 -8.03 7.38 -9.84
C CYS A 318 -8.42 7.42 -8.36
N LEU A 319 -9.09 6.36 -7.89
CA LEU A 319 -9.38 6.13 -6.48
C LEU A 319 -8.37 5.12 -5.92
N LEU A 320 -7.56 5.55 -4.94
CA LEU A 320 -6.73 4.66 -4.14
C LEU A 320 -7.52 4.20 -2.91
N VAL A 321 -7.53 2.92 -2.63
CA VAL A 321 -8.21 2.33 -1.46
C VAL A 321 -7.24 1.47 -0.66
N GLY A 322 -7.07 1.79 0.62
CA GLY A 322 -6.25 1.04 1.57
C GLY A 322 -7.07 0.50 2.73
N ILE A 323 -6.64 -0.63 3.27
CA ILE A 323 -7.20 -1.24 4.47
C ILE A 323 -6.06 -1.90 5.26
N GLY A 324 -6.06 -1.74 6.57
CA GLY A 324 -5.04 -2.31 7.45
C GLY A 324 -5.61 -2.79 8.77
N ALA A 325 -4.89 -3.74 9.39
CA ALA A 325 -5.19 -4.15 10.76
C ALA A 325 -5.17 -2.93 11.69
N GLY A 326 -6.03 -2.99 12.75
CA GLY A 326 -6.08 -1.90 13.72
C GLY A 326 -7.47 -1.46 14.17
N TYR A 327 -8.53 -1.29 13.44
CA TYR A 327 -8.71 -1.45 12.00
C TYR A 327 -8.77 -0.08 11.32
N THR A 328 -8.14 0.07 10.19
CA THR A 328 -8.04 1.38 9.53
C THR A 328 -8.31 1.26 8.04
N TRP A 329 -9.02 2.22 7.48
CA TRP A 329 -9.27 2.39 6.05
C TRP A 329 -8.75 3.74 5.59
N GLY A 330 -8.22 3.78 4.37
CA GLY A 330 -7.82 4.98 3.68
C GLY A 330 -8.40 5.02 2.27
N ALA A 331 -8.88 6.17 1.83
CA ALA A 331 -9.24 6.38 0.43
C ALA A 331 -8.77 7.76 -0.02
N ALA A 332 -8.25 7.84 -1.25
CA ALA A 332 -7.80 9.09 -1.84
C ALA A 332 -8.20 9.16 -3.31
N VAL A 333 -8.61 10.33 -3.76
CA VAL A 333 -8.95 10.60 -5.17
C VAL A 333 -7.86 11.46 -5.78
N LEU A 334 -7.35 11.02 -6.94
CA LEU A 334 -6.38 11.75 -7.75
C LEU A 334 -6.93 11.98 -9.16
N GLU A 335 -6.43 13.03 -9.82
CA GLU A 335 -6.61 13.29 -11.23
C GLU A 335 -5.25 13.30 -11.93
N PHE A 336 -5.11 12.56 -13.03
CA PHE A 336 -3.91 12.62 -13.85
C PHE A 336 -3.92 13.87 -14.74
N LEU A 337 -2.93 14.73 -14.58
CA LEU A 337 -2.85 16.02 -15.29
C LEU A 337 -2.03 15.93 -16.57
N SER A 338 -1.04 15.05 -16.59
CA SER A 338 -0.13 14.88 -17.72
C SER A 338 0.45 13.46 -17.75
N ALA A 339 0.90 13.02 -18.92
CA ALA A 339 1.78 11.86 -19.04
C ALA A 339 3.19 12.29 -18.61
N PRO A 340 3.81 11.64 -17.60
CA PRO A 340 5.17 11.98 -17.20
C PRO A 340 6.18 11.73 -18.31
N ARG A 341 7.26 12.51 -18.34
CA ARG A 341 8.30 12.41 -19.39
C ARG A 341 9.02 11.05 -19.48
N TRP A 342 9.01 10.30 -18.36
CA TRP A 342 9.56 8.94 -18.29
C TRP A 342 8.56 7.84 -18.64
N SER A 343 7.25 8.16 -18.77
CA SER A 343 6.26 7.17 -19.18
C SER A 343 6.57 6.71 -20.61
N VAL A 344 6.69 5.42 -20.73
CA VAL A 344 7.17 4.75 -21.93
C VAL A 344 6.29 5.05 -23.12
N THR A 345 6.93 5.34 -24.26
CA THR A 345 6.30 5.26 -25.58
C THR A 345 5.65 3.88 -25.71
N PRO A 346 4.38 3.77 -26.17
CA PRO A 346 3.73 2.47 -26.37
C PRO A 346 4.58 1.58 -27.26
N GLY A 347 5.14 0.52 -26.73
CA GLY A 347 5.98 -0.42 -27.50
C GLY A 347 7.20 -1.00 -26.78
N SER A 348 7.68 -0.42 -25.68
CA SER A 348 8.76 -1.02 -24.89
C SER A 348 8.18 -1.84 -23.75
N ALA A 349 8.12 -3.16 -23.93
CA ALA A 349 7.77 -4.11 -22.90
C ALA A 349 8.67 -3.90 -21.67
N VAL A 350 8.06 -3.75 -20.50
CA VAL A 350 8.76 -3.93 -19.23
C VAL A 350 9.13 -5.41 -19.15
N VAL A 351 10.36 -5.70 -19.58
CA VAL A 351 11.00 -7.00 -19.39
C VAL A 351 11.72 -6.94 -18.05
N GLY A 352 11.39 -7.87 -17.17
CA GLY A 352 12.21 -8.17 -16.05
C GLY A 352 11.47 -8.80 -14.88
#